data_229b9b72050c788ff4b4442f43d61931
#
_entry.id   229b9b72050c788ff4b4442f43d61931
#
_cell.length_a   1.000
_cell.length_b   1.000
_cell.length_c   1.000
_cell.angle_alpha   90.00
_cell.angle_beta   90.00
_cell.angle_gamma   90.00
#
_symmetry.space_group_name_H-M   'P 1'
#
loop_
_entity.id
_entity.type
_entity.pdbx_description
1 polymer ?
#
loop_
_entity_poly.entity_id
_entity_poly.type
_entity_poly.pdbx_seq_one_letter_code
_entity_poly.pdbx_strand_id
1 'polypeptide(L)'
;MNEFPDYLKSFPREEYEAHIKKLQEEMEAEGLDMLLLSSPENIFYSTAYRSWYTSSLFRPVLVFVPRKGEPAISLRILEQSTVRNVAWCPVIYAAGTKSRDLGPLNSEGPIDAMRQFISGLDYPVKTVGLEAGDGQHYFWSLNILKELVDALDGLRFVD
;
A
#
# COMPACT_ATOMS: atom_id res chain seq x y z
N MET A 1 -3.95 -16.71 17.61
CA MET A 1 -4.34 -16.20 16.29
C MET A 1 -4.39 -17.39 15.35
N ASN A 2 -5.54 -17.67 14.75
CA ASN A 2 -5.59 -18.71 13.71
C ASN A 2 -4.85 -18.15 12.50
N GLU A 3 -3.65 -18.66 12.24
CA GLU A 3 -2.99 -18.42 10.98
C GLU A 3 -3.83 -19.08 9.89
N PHE A 4 -4.31 -18.28 8.96
CA PHE A 4 -5.02 -18.80 7.80
C PHE A 4 -4.03 -19.58 6.94
N PRO A 5 -4.43 -20.72 6.42
CA PRO A 5 -3.50 -21.58 5.70
C PRO A 5 -2.97 -20.91 4.43
N ASP A 6 -1.69 -21.08 4.18
CA ASP A 6 -0.94 -20.46 3.08
C ASP A 6 -1.48 -20.79 1.68
N TYR A 7 -2.30 -21.86 1.55
CA TYR A 7 -2.91 -22.23 0.27
C TYR A 7 -3.91 -21.17 -0.28
N LEU A 8 -4.33 -20.20 0.56
CA LEU A 8 -5.14 -19.07 0.10
C LEU A 8 -4.30 -17.94 -0.55
N LYS A 9 -2.98 -17.99 -0.38
CA LYS A 9 -2.06 -17.06 -1.01
C LYS A 9 -1.85 -17.42 -2.47
N SER A 10 -1.73 -16.42 -3.34
CA SER A 10 -1.58 -16.63 -4.79
C SER A 10 -0.19 -17.14 -5.18
N PHE A 11 0.82 -16.88 -4.35
CA PHE A 11 2.20 -17.35 -4.53
C PHE A 11 2.87 -17.55 -3.17
N PRO A 12 3.98 -18.32 -3.08
CA PRO A 12 4.65 -18.61 -1.83
C PRO A 12 5.32 -17.37 -1.23
N ARG A 13 5.65 -17.47 0.06
CA ARG A 13 6.25 -16.37 0.82
C ARG A 13 7.61 -15.95 0.26
N GLU A 14 8.40 -16.89 -0.17
CA GLU A 14 9.73 -16.67 -0.74
C GLU A 14 9.65 -15.83 -2.02
N GLU A 15 8.60 -15.99 -2.83
CA GLU A 15 8.35 -15.19 -4.02
C GLU A 15 7.97 -13.76 -3.65
N TYR A 16 7.09 -13.59 -2.65
CA TYR A 16 6.76 -12.28 -2.10
C TYR A 16 8.02 -11.55 -1.59
N GLU A 17 8.84 -12.22 -0.79
CA GLU A 17 10.07 -11.62 -0.24
C GLU A 17 11.05 -11.23 -1.35
N ALA A 18 11.15 -12.04 -2.41
CA ALA A 18 11.96 -11.72 -3.58
C ALA A 18 11.43 -10.51 -4.36
N HIS A 19 10.09 -10.38 -4.50
CA HIS A 19 9.47 -9.21 -5.12
C HIS A 19 9.77 -7.92 -4.34
N ILE A 20 9.59 -7.95 -3.02
CA ILE A 20 9.85 -6.78 -2.18
C ILE A 20 11.32 -6.40 -2.22
N LYS A 21 12.22 -7.38 -2.11
CA LYS A 21 13.65 -7.14 -2.20
C LYS A 21 14.05 -6.48 -3.53
N LYS A 22 13.49 -6.97 -4.65
CA LYS A 22 13.76 -6.39 -5.97
C LYS A 22 13.28 -4.94 -6.06
N LEU A 23 12.07 -4.64 -5.56
CA LEU A 23 11.57 -3.26 -5.52
C LEU A 23 12.51 -2.37 -4.70
N GLN A 24 12.97 -2.83 -3.54
CA GLN A 24 13.86 -2.08 -2.66
C GLN A 24 15.25 -1.85 -3.29
N GLU A 25 15.78 -2.81 -4.04
CA GLU A 25 17.04 -2.67 -4.78
C GLU A 25 16.91 -1.60 -5.88
N GLU A 26 15.82 -1.59 -6.64
CA GLU A 26 15.54 -0.56 -7.66
C GLU A 26 15.32 0.82 -7.02
N MET A 27 14.61 0.87 -5.90
CA MET A 27 14.42 2.11 -5.13
C MET A 27 15.76 2.71 -4.67
N GLU A 28 16.68 1.87 -4.21
CA GLU A 28 18.02 2.31 -3.81
C GLU A 28 18.79 2.90 -5.01
N ALA A 29 18.73 2.25 -6.18
CA ALA A 29 19.37 2.72 -7.39
C ALA A 29 18.82 4.09 -7.87
N GLU A 30 17.52 4.31 -7.71
CA GLU A 30 16.83 5.55 -8.11
C GLU A 30 16.77 6.60 -6.98
N GLY A 31 17.30 6.31 -5.80
CA GLY A 31 17.32 7.22 -4.66
C GLY A 31 15.93 7.51 -4.08
N LEU A 32 15.04 6.52 -4.12
CA LEU A 32 13.70 6.59 -3.57
C LEU A 32 13.67 6.09 -2.11
N ASP A 33 12.95 6.80 -1.26
CA ASP A 33 12.75 6.39 0.14
C ASP A 33 11.50 5.52 0.31
N MET A 34 10.51 5.69 -0.55
CA MET A 34 9.26 4.95 -0.53
C MET A 34 8.64 4.87 -1.93
N LEU A 35 7.90 3.79 -2.22
CA LEU A 35 6.98 3.71 -3.37
C LEU A 35 5.54 3.76 -2.88
N LEU A 36 4.70 4.45 -3.63
CA LEU A 36 3.26 4.47 -3.48
C LEU A 36 2.62 3.80 -4.70
N LEU A 37 2.14 2.58 -4.50
CA LEU A 37 1.55 1.76 -5.55
C LEU A 37 0.02 1.77 -5.47
N SER A 38 -0.64 1.86 -6.60
CA SER A 38 -2.09 1.95 -6.73
C SER A 38 -2.68 1.06 -7.83
N SER A 39 -1.86 0.64 -8.80
CA SER A 39 -2.32 -0.25 -9.87
C SER A 39 -2.62 -1.64 -9.34
N PRO A 40 -3.67 -2.32 -9.82
CA PRO A 40 -4.01 -3.68 -9.42
C PRO A 40 -2.84 -4.67 -9.59
N GLU A 41 -2.06 -4.49 -10.65
CA GLU A 41 -0.91 -5.32 -10.99
C GLU A 41 0.21 -5.18 -9.95
N ASN A 42 0.57 -3.94 -9.58
CA ASN A 42 1.63 -3.69 -8.63
C ASN A 42 1.19 -3.94 -7.18
N ILE A 43 -0.09 -3.73 -6.85
CA ILE A 43 -0.68 -4.19 -5.59
C ILE A 43 -0.55 -5.70 -5.48
N PHE A 44 -0.92 -6.45 -6.53
CA PHE A 44 -0.80 -7.91 -6.54
C PHE A 44 0.66 -8.36 -6.44
N TYR A 45 1.57 -7.77 -7.22
CA TYR A 45 2.99 -8.09 -7.23
C TYR A 45 3.63 -7.90 -5.84
N SER A 46 3.29 -6.81 -5.16
CA SER A 46 3.88 -6.42 -3.88
C SER A 46 3.21 -7.00 -2.64
N THR A 47 2.03 -7.64 -2.77
CA THR A 47 1.28 -8.12 -1.60
C THR A 47 0.58 -9.47 -1.77
N ALA A 48 0.49 -10.02 -2.97
CA ALA A 48 -0.41 -11.12 -3.38
C ALA A 48 -1.90 -10.79 -3.26
N TYR A 49 -2.28 -9.56 -2.88
CA TYR A 49 -3.68 -9.17 -2.77
C TYR A 49 -4.31 -8.90 -4.13
N ARG A 50 -5.43 -9.55 -4.38
CA ARG A 50 -6.26 -9.32 -5.56
C ARG A 50 -7.72 -9.23 -5.16
N SER A 51 -8.39 -8.18 -5.59
CA SER A 51 -9.82 -7.95 -5.38
C SER A 51 -10.35 -7.06 -6.51
N TRP A 52 -11.64 -7.14 -6.80
CA TRP A 52 -12.26 -6.18 -7.72
C TRP A 52 -12.22 -4.74 -7.18
N TYR A 53 -12.04 -4.55 -5.86
CA TYR A 53 -11.85 -3.24 -5.25
C TYR A 53 -10.53 -2.57 -5.67
N THR A 54 -9.50 -3.31 -6.06
CA THR A 54 -8.23 -2.73 -6.49
C THR A 54 -8.36 -1.88 -7.75
N SER A 55 -9.41 -2.09 -8.56
CA SER A 55 -9.73 -1.29 -9.74
C SER A 55 -10.74 -0.17 -9.47
N SER A 56 -11.10 0.10 -8.21
CA SER A 56 -12.12 1.10 -7.85
C SER A 56 -11.53 2.48 -7.71
N LEU A 57 -11.93 3.41 -8.57
CA LEU A 57 -11.51 4.82 -8.52
C LEU A 57 -12.04 5.59 -7.29
N PHE A 58 -13.11 5.09 -6.65
CA PHE A 58 -13.73 5.75 -5.50
C PHE A 58 -13.23 5.25 -4.14
N ARG A 59 -12.50 4.16 -4.14
CA ARG A 59 -12.05 3.48 -2.93
C ARG A 59 -10.65 2.96 -3.15
N PRO A 60 -9.66 3.86 -3.24
CA PRO A 60 -8.31 3.45 -3.59
C PRO A 60 -7.77 2.45 -2.58
N VAL A 61 -7.16 1.41 -3.10
CA VAL A 61 -6.25 0.54 -2.36
C VAL A 61 -4.85 1.04 -2.67
N LEU A 62 -4.08 1.32 -1.64
CA LEU A 62 -2.71 1.83 -1.78
C LEU A 62 -1.74 0.91 -1.06
N VAL A 63 -0.60 0.68 -1.66
CA VAL A 63 0.52 -0.03 -1.02
C VAL A 63 1.69 0.93 -0.85
N PHE A 64 2.22 0.97 0.36
CA PHE A 64 3.41 1.72 0.74
C PHE A 64 4.58 0.75 0.85
N VAL A 65 5.52 0.82 -0.09
CA VAL A 65 6.74 0.00 -0.04
C VAL A 65 7.86 0.88 0.48
N PRO A 66 8.41 0.61 1.67
CA PRO A 66 9.53 1.36 2.22
C PRO A 66 10.84 0.87 1.59
N ARG A 67 11.86 1.70 1.54
CA ARG A 67 13.20 1.26 1.07
C ARG A 67 13.83 0.18 1.97
N LYS A 68 13.36 0.04 3.20
CA LYS A 68 13.74 -1.01 4.17
C LYS A 68 12.55 -1.39 5.02
N GLY A 69 12.40 -2.68 5.29
CA GLY A 69 11.31 -3.22 6.10
C GLY A 69 10.13 -3.70 5.27
N GLU A 70 9.02 -3.95 5.94
CA GLU A 70 7.83 -4.55 5.35
C GLU A 70 6.90 -3.50 4.75
N PRO A 71 6.27 -3.79 3.59
CA PRO A 71 5.24 -2.93 3.03
C PRO A 71 3.98 -2.86 3.90
N ALA A 72 3.21 -1.81 3.66
CA ALA A 72 1.88 -1.65 4.24
C ALA A 72 0.82 -1.47 3.17
N ILE A 73 -0.40 -1.91 3.45
CA ILE A 73 -1.56 -1.72 2.58
C ILE A 73 -2.62 -0.87 3.26
N SER A 74 -3.14 0.13 2.55
CA SER A 74 -4.25 0.99 2.98
C SER A 74 -5.49 0.68 2.16
N LEU A 75 -6.62 0.43 2.83
CA LEU A 75 -7.86 0.02 2.18
C LEU A 75 -9.10 0.32 3.04
N ARG A 76 -10.26 0.02 2.49
CA ARG A 76 -11.52 0.08 3.24
C ARG A 76 -11.65 -1.10 4.21
N ILE A 77 -12.22 -0.86 5.38
CA ILE A 77 -12.42 -1.85 6.44
C ILE A 77 -13.12 -3.13 5.96
N LEU A 78 -13.97 -3.02 4.94
CA LEU A 78 -14.69 -4.15 4.33
C LEU A 78 -13.73 -5.22 3.76
N GLU A 79 -12.56 -4.82 3.30
CA GLU A 79 -11.55 -5.69 2.69
C GLU A 79 -10.51 -6.22 3.70
N GLN A 80 -10.52 -5.74 4.93
CA GLN A 80 -9.50 -6.09 5.92
C GLN A 80 -9.39 -7.60 6.15
N SER A 81 -10.53 -8.28 6.25
CA SER A 81 -10.57 -9.73 6.42
C SER A 81 -10.00 -10.47 5.20
N THR A 82 -10.36 -10.02 4.00
CA THR A 82 -9.85 -10.61 2.75
C THR A 82 -8.34 -10.48 2.67
N VAL A 83 -7.81 -9.27 2.89
CA VAL A 83 -6.35 -9.03 2.86
C VAL A 83 -5.61 -9.93 3.85
N ARG A 84 -6.08 -10.02 5.08
CA ARG A 84 -5.44 -10.89 6.09
C ARG A 84 -5.33 -12.34 5.66
N ASN A 85 -6.30 -12.81 4.85
CA ASN A 85 -6.33 -14.20 4.40
C ASN A 85 -5.47 -14.46 3.17
N VAL A 86 -5.42 -13.51 2.23
CA VAL A 86 -4.83 -13.76 0.90
C VAL A 86 -3.54 -12.99 0.62
N ALA A 87 -3.23 -11.95 1.40
CA ALA A 87 -2.03 -11.15 1.22
C ALA A 87 -0.90 -11.56 2.16
N TRP A 88 0.33 -11.33 1.73
CA TRP A 88 1.52 -11.45 2.57
C TRP A 88 1.83 -10.17 3.36
N CYS A 89 1.22 -9.04 2.97
CA CYS A 89 1.46 -7.74 3.59
C CYS A 89 1.04 -7.72 5.07
N PRO A 90 1.98 -7.54 6.02
CA PRO A 90 1.69 -7.68 7.46
C PRO A 90 1.03 -6.43 8.05
N VAL A 91 1.26 -5.26 7.46
CA VAL A 91 0.76 -3.97 7.98
C VAL A 91 -0.46 -3.55 7.19
N ILE A 92 -1.60 -3.42 7.87
CA ILE A 92 -2.89 -3.09 7.24
C ILE A 92 -3.47 -1.85 7.91
N TYR A 93 -3.69 -0.80 7.11
CA TYR A 93 -4.43 0.40 7.48
C TYR A 93 -5.86 0.31 6.94
N ALA A 94 -6.82 0.20 7.84
CA ALA A 94 -8.23 0.03 7.52
C ALA A 94 -9.03 1.28 7.88
N ALA A 95 -9.64 1.91 6.87
CA ALA A 95 -10.45 3.10 7.00
C ALA A 95 -11.92 2.86 6.64
N GLY A 96 -12.83 3.65 7.19
CA GLY A 96 -14.25 3.60 6.82
C GLY A 96 -15.21 3.82 7.98
N THR A 97 -16.39 3.23 7.89
CA THR A 97 -17.42 3.35 8.91
C THR A 97 -17.22 2.28 9.98
N LYS A 98 -17.26 2.65 11.26
CA LYS A 98 -17.23 1.70 12.38
C LYS A 98 -18.35 0.68 12.26
N SER A 99 -18.00 -0.59 12.37
CA SER A 99 -18.95 -1.71 12.43
C SER A 99 -18.46 -2.72 13.44
N ARG A 100 -19.37 -3.33 14.18
CA ARG A 100 -19.03 -4.39 15.15
C ARG A 100 -18.42 -5.62 14.47
N ASP A 101 -18.85 -5.89 13.24
CA ASP A 101 -18.53 -7.13 12.52
C ASP A 101 -17.27 -7.02 11.64
N LEU A 102 -16.73 -5.79 11.44
CA LEU A 102 -15.65 -5.54 10.50
C LEU A 102 -14.26 -5.34 11.15
N GLY A 103 -14.21 -5.35 12.48
CA GLY A 103 -12.97 -5.12 13.21
C GLY A 103 -12.65 -3.64 13.45
N PRO A 104 -11.52 -3.31 14.09
CA PRO A 104 -11.16 -1.96 14.43
C PRO A 104 -10.68 -1.16 13.22
N LEU A 105 -11.09 0.11 13.15
CA LEU A 105 -10.47 1.11 12.30
C LEU A 105 -9.14 1.54 12.93
N ASN A 106 -8.13 1.71 12.11
CA ASN A 106 -6.81 2.20 12.53
C ASN A 106 -6.28 3.32 11.62
N SER A 107 -7.12 3.83 10.72
CA SER A 107 -6.82 4.97 9.87
C SER A 107 -8.11 5.74 9.54
N GLU A 108 -8.00 7.05 9.35
CA GLU A 108 -9.10 7.90 8.87
C GLU A 108 -9.25 7.85 7.34
N GLY A 109 -8.18 7.47 6.64
CA GLY A 109 -8.13 7.36 5.19
C GLY A 109 -6.72 7.13 4.66
N PRO A 110 -6.51 7.16 3.34
CA PRO A 110 -5.22 6.83 2.74
C PRO A 110 -4.10 7.82 3.12
N ILE A 111 -4.42 9.10 3.29
CA ILE A 111 -3.44 10.12 3.68
C ILE A 111 -2.99 9.91 5.13
N ASP A 112 -3.94 9.67 6.03
CA ASP A 112 -3.64 9.37 7.42
C ASP A 112 -2.85 8.07 7.56
N ALA A 113 -3.21 7.03 6.79
CA ALA A 113 -2.47 5.78 6.73
C ALA A 113 -1.01 6.00 6.31
N MET A 114 -0.78 6.82 5.28
CA MET A 114 0.57 7.13 4.80
C MET A 114 1.39 7.91 5.84
N ARG A 115 0.76 8.89 6.53
CA ARG A 115 1.42 9.63 7.62
C ARG A 115 1.84 8.70 8.76
N GLN A 116 0.94 7.84 9.19
CA GLN A 116 1.23 6.85 10.24
C GLN A 116 2.36 5.92 9.82
N PHE A 117 2.32 5.43 8.57
CA PHE A 117 3.36 4.56 8.05
C PHE A 117 4.73 5.25 8.03
N ILE A 118 4.82 6.46 7.47
CA ILE A 118 6.05 7.26 7.41
C ILE A 118 6.60 7.53 8.81
N SER A 119 5.73 7.89 9.76
CA SER A 119 6.15 8.17 11.14
C SER A 119 6.66 6.96 11.90
N GLY A 120 6.32 5.76 11.45
CA GLY A 120 6.80 4.49 12.01
C GLY A 120 8.13 4.00 11.45
N LEU A 121 8.66 4.64 10.40
CA LEU A 121 9.95 4.28 9.81
C LEU A 121 11.12 4.84 10.64
N ASP A 122 12.22 4.12 10.67
CA ASP A 122 13.45 4.49 11.40
C ASP A 122 14.38 5.43 10.61
N TYR A 123 13.91 5.94 9.48
CA TYR A 123 14.62 6.89 8.62
C TYR A 123 13.66 7.95 8.06
N PRO A 124 14.16 9.15 7.70
CA PRO A 124 13.34 10.16 7.08
C PRO A 124 12.98 9.79 5.64
N VAL A 125 11.70 9.93 5.29
CA VAL A 125 11.21 9.86 3.92
C VAL A 125 11.27 11.26 3.31
N LYS A 126 11.88 11.39 2.15
CA LYS A 126 12.00 12.66 1.39
C LYS A 126 11.50 12.52 -0.03
N THR A 127 11.74 11.36 -0.65
CA THR A 127 11.39 11.10 -2.05
C THR A 127 10.48 9.88 -2.14
N VAL A 128 9.32 10.09 -2.75
CA VAL A 128 8.28 9.05 -2.94
C VAL A 128 8.06 8.85 -4.42
N GLY A 129 8.29 7.63 -4.90
CA GLY A 129 7.94 7.22 -6.26
C GLY A 129 6.44 6.96 -6.38
N LEU A 130 5.85 7.44 -7.46
CA LEU A 130 4.44 7.24 -7.84
C LEU A 130 4.35 6.48 -9.15
N GLU A 131 3.24 5.83 -9.38
CA GLU A 131 2.85 5.30 -10.69
C GLU A 131 2.23 6.41 -11.54
N ALA A 132 3.04 7.39 -11.95
CA ALA A 132 2.57 8.62 -12.58
C ALA A 132 3.02 8.79 -14.04
N GLY A 133 3.83 7.87 -14.56
CA GLY A 133 4.45 7.95 -15.86
C GLY A 133 3.53 7.72 -17.06
N ASP A 134 4.10 7.92 -18.23
CA ASP A 134 3.44 7.68 -19.50
C ASP A 134 2.95 6.23 -19.62
N GLY A 135 1.67 6.05 -19.90
CA GLY A 135 1.04 4.74 -20.03
C GLY A 135 0.56 4.12 -18.70
N GLN A 136 0.75 4.81 -17.58
CA GLN A 136 0.19 4.40 -16.31
C GLN A 136 -1.27 4.87 -16.15
N HIS A 137 -2.05 4.07 -15.43
CA HIS A 137 -3.42 4.43 -15.07
C HIS A 137 -3.49 4.78 -13.59
N TYR A 138 -3.94 5.99 -13.28
CA TYR A 138 -4.26 6.35 -11.90
C TYR A 138 -5.50 5.61 -11.42
N PHE A 139 -5.36 4.85 -10.36
CA PHE A 139 -6.47 4.16 -9.70
C PHE A 139 -7.03 4.95 -8.51
N TRP A 140 -6.90 6.26 -8.55
CA TRP A 140 -7.45 7.21 -7.58
C TRP A 140 -7.80 8.54 -8.26
N SER A 141 -8.65 9.34 -7.60
CA SER A 141 -9.05 10.62 -8.17
C SER A 141 -7.91 11.63 -8.07
N LEU A 142 -7.85 12.56 -9.02
CA LEU A 142 -6.91 13.68 -8.95
C LEU A 142 -7.05 14.51 -7.68
N ASN A 143 -8.27 14.58 -7.09
CA ASN A 143 -8.49 15.28 -5.83
C ASN A 143 -7.73 14.60 -4.68
N ILE A 144 -7.78 13.28 -4.58
CA ILE A 144 -7.04 12.53 -3.56
C ILE A 144 -5.53 12.71 -3.75
N LEU A 145 -5.04 12.68 -4.98
CA LEU A 145 -3.63 12.92 -5.27
C LEU A 145 -3.22 14.33 -4.83
N LYS A 146 -4.02 15.33 -5.17
CA LYS A 146 -3.77 16.71 -4.76
C LYS A 146 -3.78 16.86 -3.24
N GLU A 147 -4.81 16.32 -2.57
CA GLU A 147 -4.90 16.32 -1.11
C GLU A 147 -3.69 15.64 -0.46
N LEU A 148 -3.20 14.55 -1.05
CA LEU A 148 -2.02 13.83 -0.55
C LEU A 148 -0.76 14.69 -0.68
N VAL A 149 -0.54 15.32 -1.84
CA VAL A 149 0.61 16.21 -2.07
C VAL A 149 0.55 17.42 -1.12
N ASP A 150 -0.62 18.06 -1.01
CA ASP A 150 -0.82 19.22 -0.13
C ASP A 150 -0.67 18.85 1.37
N ALA A 151 -1.06 17.63 1.75
CA ALA A 151 -1.05 17.18 3.14
C ALA A 151 0.30 16.63 3.63
N LEU A 152 1.18 16.28 2.71
CA LEU A 152 2.52 15.73 2.97
C LEU A 152 3.58 16.71 2.47
N ASP A 153 3.43 17.97 2.86
CA ASP A 153 4.36 19.04 2.54
C ASP A 153 5.79 18.66 2.98
N GLY A 154 6.75 18.92 2.11
CA GLY A 154 8.16 18.53 2.30
C GLY A 154 8.55 17.18 1.68
N LEU A 155 7.62 16.39 1.16
CA LEU A 155 7.94 15.22 0.34
C LEU A 155 8.05 15.60 -1.14
N ARG A 156 9.05 15.04 -1.79
CA ARG A 156 9.19 15.11 -3.24
C ARG A 156 8.55 13.87 -3.86
N PHE A 157 7.49 14.07 -4.63
CA PHE A 157 6.87 13.03 -5.42
C PHE A 157 7.51 12.99 -6.80
N VAL A 158 7.87 11.80 -7.26
CA VAL A 158 8.49 11.54 -8.56
C VAL A 158 7.81 10.37 -9.25
N ASP A 159 7.93 10.30 -10.56
CA ASP A 159 7.50 9.16 -11.35
C ASP A 159 8.55 8.07 -11.32
#